data_69e98cb33bcc5d363e0c9a6c1083594f
#
_entry.id   69e98cb33bcc5d363e0c9a6c1083594f
#
_cell.length_a   1.000
_cell.length_b   1.000
_cell.length_c   1.000
_cell.angle_alpha   90.00
_cell.angle_beta   90.00
_cell.angle_gamma   90.00
#
_symmetry.space_group_name_H-M   'P 1'
#
loop_
_entity.id
_entity.type
_entity.pdbx_description
1 polymer ?
#
loop_
_entity_poly.entity_id
_entity_poly.type
_entity_poly.pdbx_seq_one_letter_code
_entity_poly.pdbx_strand_id
1 'polypeptide(L)'
;KNAVIATEDEHFTEHNGVVPKAIIRASLGNFIGLGSSSGGSTLTQQLIKQQVVGDAPTLARKANEIVNALALERAMSKDEILTTYLNVAPFGRNNKGQNIAGAQQAAMGIFGVDASQLSVPQAAFIAGLPQSPIVYSPYESTGEQKSEEDMAIGIKRSKDVLYNMYRTGLLSKEDYESYRDYDIKQDFLPAENVDVASKGFLYFASLNEATNLMYDYLVQKDNVSTQELQNESIQKSYREFAEKEIKNGGYLITTTIDKNIHATMQKAVADYGYVLNDSTGQPEVGNVLMDNKTGAILGFLNRFIFKQILV
;
A
#
# COMPACT_ATOMS: atom_id res chain seq x y z
N LYS A 1 -3.30 2.37 19.99
CA LYS A 1 -3.74 3.77 19.91
C LYS A 1 -2.62 4.71 20.36
N ASN A 2 -2.12 4.64 21.60
CA ASN A 2 -1.13 5.56 22.16
C ASN A 2 0.16 5.69 21.35
N ALA A 3 0.72 4.58 20.85
CA ALA A 3 1.93 4.58 20.03
C ALA A 3 1.77 5.40 18.73
N VAL A 4 0.60 5.32 18.09
CA VAL A 4 0.28 6.10 16.88
C VAL A 4 0.16 7.58 17.21
N ILE A 5 -0.56 7.94 18.29
CA ILE A 5 -0.67 9.35 18.75
C ILE A 5 0.71 9.92 19.04
N ALA A 6 1.51 9.25 19.86
CA ALA A 6 2.85 9.73 20.26
C ALA A 6 3.79 9.95 19.06
N THR A 7 3.54 9.27 17.93
CA THR A 7 4.45 9.29 16.78
C THR A 7 3.95 10.15 15.62
N GLU A 8 2.68 10.04 15.30
CA GLU A 8 2.09 10.71 14.14
C GLU A 8 1.47 12.07 14.49
N ASP A 9 0.94 12.22 15.71
CA ASP A 9 0.20 13.42 16.11
C ASP A 9 0.14 13.57 17.64
N GLU A 10 1.25 13.97 18.25
CA GLU A 10 1.39 14.05 19.71
C GLU A 10 0.29 14.90 20.40
N HIS A 11 -0.19 15.93 19.70
CA HIS A 11 -1.23 16.82 20.20
C HIS A 11 -2.62 16.51 19.64
N PHE A 12 -2.86 15.27 19.21
CA PHE A 12 -4.11 14.85 18.57
C PHE A 12 -5.35 15.24 19.35
N THR A 13 -5.32 15.15 20.67
CA THR A 13 -6.46 15.49 21.54
C THR A 13 -6.65 16.98 21.79
N GLU A 14 -5.69 17.82 21.38
CA GLU A 14 -5.66 19.26 21.71
C GLU A 14 -6.13 20.16 20.56
N HIS A 15 -6.03 19.67 19.31
CA HIS A 15 -6.39 20.46 18.12
C HIS A 15 -7.70 19.98 17.48
N ASN A 16 -8.28 20.82 16.62
CA ASN A 16 -9.51 20.52 15.86
C ASN A 16 -9.20 20.11 14.42
N GLY A 17 -8.41 19.04 14.22
CA GLY A 17 -8.11 18.46 12.91
C GLY A 17 -6.93 19.07 12.17
N VAL A 18 -6.47 20.25 12.53
CA VAL A 18 -5.33 20.93 11.90
C VAL A 18 -4.48 21.65 12.93
N VAL A 19 -3.18 21.74 12.67
CA VAL A 19 -2.23 22.53 13.46
C VAL A 19 -1.75 23.73 12.63
N PRO A 20 -2.23 24.96 12.88
CA PRO A 20 -1.93 26.12 12.04
C PRO A 20 -0.43 26.39 11.85
N LYS A 21 0.38 26.23 12.89
CA LYS A 21 1.85 26.38 12.82
C LYS A 21 2.50 25.38 11.85
N ALA A 22 1.98 24.17 11.77
CA ALA A 22 2.48 23.16 10.85
C ALA A 22 2.13 23.49 9.39
N ILE A 23 0.93 24.03 9.15
CA ILE A 23 0.50 24.48 7.82
C ILE A 23 1.41 25.62 7.33
N ILE A 24 1.68 26.61 8.18
CA ILE A 24 2.56 27.75 7.85
C ILE A 24 3.98 27.25 7.54
N ARG A 25 4.52 26.32 8.34
CA ARG A 25 5.85 25.75 8.11
C ARG A 25 5.93 24.97 6.80
N ALA A 26 4.93 24.14 6.49
CA ALA A 26 4.86 23.39 5.25
C ALA A 26 4.74 24.31 4.02
N SER A 27 3.95 25.38 4.13
CA SER A 27 3.79 26.38 3.05
C SER A 27 5.09 27.14 2.80
N LEU A 28 5.79 27.55 3.83
CA LEU A 28 7.10 28.24 3.71
C LEU A 28 8.20 27.30 3.21
N GLY A 29 8.24 26.04 3.66
CA GLY A 29 9.22 25.04 3.22
C GLY A 29 9.13 24.75 1.71
N ASN A 30 7.93 24.63 1.18
CA ASN A 30 7.69 24.46 -0.27
C ASN A 30 8.08 25.71 -1.08
N PHE A 31 7.94 26.90 -0.50
CA PHE A 31 8.29 28.16 -1.19
C PHE A 31 9.80 28.43 -1.24
N ILE A 32 10.56 27.89 -0.26
CA ILE A 32 12.02 28.13 -0.13
C ILE A 32 12.84 26.96 -0.69
N GLY A 33 12.20 25.90 -1.23
CA GLY A 33 12.91 24.75 -1.80
C GLY A 33 13.68 23.89 -0.78
N LEU A 34 13.51 24.17 0.52
CA LEU A 34 14.01 23.35 1.61
C LEU A 34 12.98 22.23 1.86
N GLY A 35 13.08 21.16 1.08
CA GLY A 35 12.28 19.95 1.23
C GLY A 35 12.46 19.32 2.62
N SER A 36 11.80 19.89 3.62
CA SER A 36 11.68 19.23 4.92
C SER A 36 10.49 18.28 4.90
N SER A 37 10.77 17.01 4.79
CA SER A 37 9.84 15.90 4.99
C SER A 37 9.38 15.74 6.45
N SER A 38 9.34 16.83 7.25
CA SER A 38 8.91 16.73 8.63
C SER A 38 7.39 16.64 8.69
N GLY A 39 6.87 15.56 9.24
CA GLY A 39 5.46 15.27 9.45
C GLY A 39 4.73 16.42 10.14
N GLY A 40 3.95 17.16 9.36
CA GLY A 40 3.16 18.29 9.83
C GLY A 40 1.66 18.09 9.62
N SER A 41 1.24 16.94 9.08
CA SER A 41 -0.18 16.60 8.90
C SER A 41 -0.69 15.83 10.10
N THR A 42 -1.83 16.24 10.62
CA THR A 42 -2.50 15.55 11.75
C THR A 42 -3.04 14.19 11.32
N LEU A 43 -3.37 13.32 12.29
CA LEU A 43 -4.06 12.04 12.04
C LEU A 43 -5.37 12.23 11.28
N THR A 44 -6.12 13.28 11.62
CA THR A 44 -7.36 13.63 10.93
C THR A 44 -7.12 14.01 9.47
N GLN A 45 -6.06 14.78 9.18
CA GLN A 45 -5.67 15.12 7.83
C GLN A 45 -5.19 13.89 7.04
N GLN A 46 -4.43 12.98 7.69
CA GLN A 46 -4.00 11.72 7.07
C GLN A 46 -5.20 10.85 6.72
N LEU A 47 -6.19 10.75 7.60
CA LEU A 47 -7.42 9.99 7.34
C LEU A 47 -8.19 10.57 6.14
N ILE A 48 -8.39 11.88 6.10
CA ILE A 48 -9.04 12.55 4.96
C ILE A 48 -8.25 12.37 3.67
N LYS A 49 -6.94 12.52 3.71
CA LYS A 49 -6.06 12.28 2.57
C LYS A 49 -6.26 10.87 2.01
N GLN A 50 -6.29 9.86 2.88
CA GLN A 50 -6.37 8.46 2.50
C GLN A 50 -7.75 8.03 1.98
N GLN A 51 -8.84 8.64 2.49
CA GLN A 51 -10.20 8.16 2.23
C GLN A 51 -11.03 9.09 1.33
N VAL A 52 -10.69 10.36 1.24
CA VAL A 52 -11.55 11.37 0.58
C VAL A 52 -10.85 12.06 -0.58
N VAL A 53 -9.65 12.62 -0.37
CA VAL A 53 -9.01 13.54 -1.33
C VAL A 53 -7.86 12.94 -2.12
N GLY A 54 -7.38 11.76 -1.76
CA GLY A 54 -6.27 11.09 -2.43
C GLY A 54 -4.90 11.74 -2.22
N ASP A 55 -3.91 11.29 -2.98
CA ASP A 55 -2.48 11.59 -2.78
C ASP A 55 -1.91 12.63 -3.75
N ALA A 56 -2.71 13.16 -4.70
CA ALA A 56 -2.24 14.13 -5.68
C ALA A 56 -1.54 15.33 -5.03
N PRO A 57 -0.30 15.71 -5.41
CA PRO A 57 0.49 16.73 -4.74
C PRO A 57 0.09 18.15 -5.20
N THR A 58 -1.21 18.50 -5.11
CA THR A 58 -1.72 19.82 -5.51
C THR A 58 -2.11 20.68 -4.31
N LEU A 59 -2.03 22.01 -4.46
CA LEU A 59 -2.48 22.94 -3.43
C LEU A 59 -4.00 22.85 -3.20
N ALA A 60 -4.77 22.66 -4.27
CA ALA A 60 -6.21 22.48 -4.19
C ALA A 60 -6.58 21.23 -3.36
N ARG A 61 -5.90 20.11 -3.58
CA ARG A 61 -6.07 18.92 -2.77
C ARG A 61 -5.75 19.19 -1.30
N LYS A 62 -4.63 19.87 -1.00
CA LYS A 62 -4.26 20.20 0.39
C LYS A 62 -5.27 21.13 1.06
N ALA A 63 -5.84 22.09 0.33
CA ALA A 63 -6.92 22.93 0.84
C ALA A 63 -8.17 22.11 1.15
N ASN A 64 -8.56 21.20 0.26
CA ASN A 64 -9.70 20.30 0.48
C ASN A 64 -9.44 19.35 1.67
N GLU A 65 -8.23 18.84 1.84
CA GLU A 65 -7.84 18.03 3.00
C GLU A 65 -8.06 18.80 4.30
N ILE A 66 -7.62 20.06 4.37
CA ILE A 66 -7.78 20.92 5.56
C ILE A 66 -9.26 21.16 5.87
N VAL A 67 -10.05 21.55 4.86
CA VAL A 67 -11.49 21.83 5.05
C VAL A 67 -12.24 20.59 5.51
N ASN A 68 -11.97 19.44 4.89
CA ASN A 68 -12.62 18.19 5.27
C ASN A 68 -12.14 17.68 6.64
N ALA A 69 -10.89 17.90 7.03
CA ALA A 69 -10.39 17.56 8.36
C ALA A 69 -11.12 18.36 9.45
N LEU A 70 -11.32 19.69 9.24
CA LEU A 70 -12.10 20.53 10.16
C LEU A 70 -13.57 20.10 10.22
N ALA A 71 -14.17 19.67 9.11
CA ALA A 71 -15.54 19.18 9.07
C ALA A 71 -15.68 17.83 9.81
N LEU A 72 -14.72 16.92 9.62
CA LEU A 72 -14.71 15.63 10.28
C LEU A 72 -14.63 15.75 11.80
N GLU A 73 -13.80 16.63 12.33
CA GLU A 73 -13.67 16.89 13.77
C GLU A 73 -14.92 17.47 14.42
N ARG A 74 -15.81 18.06 13.63
CA ARG A 74 -17.13 18.51 14.10
C ARG A 74 -18.16 17.37 14.11
N ALA A 75 -17.96 16.37 13.28
CA ALA A 75 -18.91 15.28 13.07
C ALA A 75 -18.58 14.03 13.88
N MET A 76 -17.32 13.84 14.24
CA MET A 76 -16.82 12.64 14.93
C MET A 76 -15.96 13.02 16.13
N SER A 77 -16.04 12.20 17.17
CA SER A 77 -15.15 12.33 18.33
C SER A 77 -13.71 11.89 17.99
N LYS A 78 -12.74 12.32 18.79
CA LYS A 78 -11.34 11.92 18.65
C LYS A 78 -11.13 10.39 18.65
N ASP A 79 -11.88 9.67 19.49
CA ASP A 79 -11.79 8.20 19.54
C ASP A 79 -12.35 7.54 18.28
N GLU A 80 -13.44 8.07 17.74
CA GLU A 80 -14.00 7.59 16.46
C GLU A 80 -13.06 7.87 15.29
N ILE A 81 -12.45 9.06 15.21
CA ILE A 81 -11.45 9.42 14.19
C ILE A 81 -10.25 8.48 14.27
N LEU A 82 -9.69 8.29 15.48
CA LEU A 82 -8.54 7.41 15.69
C LEU A 82 -8.87 5.96 15.38
N THR A 83 -10.04 5.50 15.77
CA THR A 83 -10.51 4.12 15.49
C THR A 83 -10.68 3.93 13.98
N THR A 84 -11.30 4.89 13.29
CA THR A 84 -11.42 4.87 11.82
C THR A 84 -10.06 4.86 11.15
N TYR A 85 -9.13 5.72 11.58
CA TYR A 85 -7.76 5.74 11.07
C TYR A 85 -7.10 4.36 11.21
N LEU A 86 -7.16 3.77 12.40
CA LEU A 86 -6.57 2.46 12.67
C LEU A 86 -7.22 1.31 11.89
N ASN A 87 -8.45 1.47 11.43
CA ASN A 87 -9.13 0.47 10.61
C ASN A 87 -8.79 0.57 9.12
N VAL A 88 -8.40 1.76 8.62
CA VAL A 88 -8.24 1.97 7.18
C VAL A 88 -6.82 2.34 6.76
N ALA A 89 -5.96 2.77 7.67
CA ALA A 89 -4.59 3.15 7.35
C ALA A 89 -3.81 1.98 6.72
N PRO A 90 -2.92 2.26 5.76
CA PRO A 90 -2.06 1.24 5.17
C PRO A 90 -0.92 0.88 6.14
N PHE A 91 -0.66 -0.42 6.30
CA PHE A 91 0.39 -0.95 7.17
C PHE A 91 1.41 -1.83 6.43
N GLY A 92 1.55 -1.68 5.12
CA GLY A 92 2.53 -2.42 4.33
C GLY A 92 2.02 -3.78 3.89
N ARG A 93 2.84 -4.83 4.05
CA ARG A 93 2.56 -6.18 3.56
C ARG A 93 2.56 -7.21 4.70
N ASN A 94 1.73 -8.24 4.55
CA ASN A 94 1.73 -9.42 5.41
C ASN A 94 2.73 -10.48 4.90
N ASN A 95 2.85 -11.59 5.62
CA ASN A 95 3.67 -12.75 5.29
C ASN A 95 3.25 -13.51 4.03
N LYS A 96 2.18 -13.05 3.34
CA LYS A 96 1.70 -13.53 2.04
C LYS A 96 2.00 -12.54 0.91
N GLY A 97 2.72 -11.44 1.19
CA GLY A 97 2.99 -10.37 0.24
C GLY A 97 1.80 -9.46 -0.09
N GLN A 98 0.69 -9.64 0.60
CA GLN A 98 -0.54 -8.87 0.37
C GLN A 98 -0.48 -7.53 1.13
N ASN A 99 -0.99 -6.47 0.51
CA ASN A 99 -1.11 -5.18 1.19
C ASN A 99 -2.11 -5.26 2.35
N ILE A 100 -1.74 -4.67 3.46
CA ILE A 100 -2.52 -4.63 4.69
C ILE A 100 -3.18 -3.24 4.83
N ALA A 101 -4.48 -3.24 5.09
CA ALA A 101 -5.21 -2.06 5.59
C ALA A 101 -5.80 -2.39 6.96
N GLY A 102 -5.56 -1.52 7.91
CA GLY A 102 -6.04 -1.67 9.29
C GLY A 102 -5.09 -2.40 10.23
N ALA A 103 -5.07 -1.91 11.49
CA ALA A 103 -4.16 -2.41 12.53
C ALA A 103 -4.45 -3.87 12.94
N GLN A 104 -5.71 -4.31 12.87
CA GLN A 104 -6.08 -5.70 13.13
C GLN A 104 -5.44 -6.63 12.10
N GLN A 105 -5.55 -6.30 10.82
CA GLN A 105 -4.93 -7.08 9.75
C GLN A 105 -3.39 -7.04 9.83
N ALA A 106 -2.82 -5.91 10.27
CA ALA A 106 -1.39 -5.80 10.49
C ALA A 106 -0.92 -6.71 11.63
N ALA A 107 -1.62 -6.73 12.76
CA ALA A 107 -1.31 -7.60 13.89
C ALA A 107 -1.37 -9.08 13.49
N MET A 108 -2.44 -9.48 12.80
CA MET A 108 -2.61 -10.85 12.31
C MET A 108 -1.61 -11.23 11.21
N GLY A 109 -1.34 -10.32 10.26
CA GLY A 109 -0.53 -10.62 9.08
C GLY A 109 0.98 -10.51 9.30
N ILE A 110 1.42 -9.84 10.38
CA ILE A 110 2.84 -9.68 10.71
C ILE A 110 3.24 -10.55 11.90
N PHE A 111 2.38 -10.63 12.93
CA PHE A 111 2.68 -11.29 14.20
C PHE A 111 1.78 -12.48 14.52
N GLY A 112 0.68 -12.70 13.80
CA GLY A 112 -0.26 -13.79 14.04
C GLY A 112 -1.10 -13.61 15.31
N VAL A 113 -1.22 -12.42 15.85
CA VAL A 113 -1.96 -12.12 17.08
C VAL A 113 -3.08 -11.12 16.84
N ASP A 114 -4.08 -11.11 17.71
CA ASP A 114 -5.12 -10.07 17.73
C ASP A 114 -4.50 -8.71 18.10
N ALA A 115 -5.02 -7.61 17.52
CA ALA A 115 -4.52 -6.26 17.81
C ALA A 115 -4.60 -5.88 19.30
N SER A 116 -5.54 -6.48 20.04
CA SER A 116 -5.68 -6.30 21.50
C SER A 116 -4.61 -7.05 22.31
N GLN A 117 -3.90 -7.99 21.68
CA GLN A 117 -2.89 -8.84 22.30
C GLN A 117 -1.45 -8.42 21.96
N LEU A 118 -1.29 -7.37 21.16
CA LEU A 118 0.03 -6.85 20.79
C LEU A 118 0.86 -6.48 22.03
N SER A 119 2.09 -6.97 22.08
CA SER A 119 3.09 -6.45 23.02
C SER A 119 3.46 -5.00 22.70
N VAL A 120 4.11 -4.29 23.62
CA VAL A 120 4.53 -2.90 23.38
C VAL A 120 5.49 -2.78 22.19
N PRO A 121 6.53 -3.64 22.04
CA PRO A 121 7.39 -3.63 20.86
C PRO A 121 6.63 -3.87 19.55
N GLN A 122 5.69 -4.83 19.52
CA GLN A 122 4.85 -5.12 18.36
C GLN A 122 3.93 -3.93 18.00
N ALA A 123 3.31 -3.31 19.01
CA ALA A 123 2.47 -2.13 18.83
C ALA A 123 3.29 -0.93 18.31
N ALA A 124 4.52 -0.75 18.79
CA ALA A 124 5.43 0.29 18.31
C ALA A 124 5.86 0.03 16.85
N PHE A 125 6.13 -1.23 16.49
CA PHE A 125 6.46 -1.59 15.11
C PHE A 125 5.29 -1.25 14.16
N ILE A 126 4.07 -1.72 14.47
CA ILE A 126 2.88 -1.40 13.66
C ILE A 126 2.65 0.11 13.59
N ALA A 127 2.75 0.84 14.70
CA ALA A 127 2.55 2.29 14.72
C ALA A 127 3.56 3.06 13.86
N GLY A 128 4.73 2.49 13.58
CA GLY A 128 5.73 3.07 12.70
C GLY A 128 5.46 2.91 11.21
N LEU A 129 4.64 1.93 10.80
CA LEU A 129 4.44 1.55 9.41
C LEU A 129 3.74 2.61 8.54
N PRO A 130 2.71 3.36 9.00
CA PRO A 130 1.91 4.24 8.13
C PRO A 130 2.70 5.34 7.42
N GLN A 131 3.83 5.78 7.93
CA GLN A 131 4.68 6.81 7.31
C GLN A 131 5.25 6.34 5.96
N SER A 132 5.67 5.06 5.86
CA SER A 132 6.18 4.45 4.63
C SER A 132 5.90 2.93 4.63
N PRO A 133 4.64 2.53 4.40
CA PRO A 133 4.16 1.19 4.70
C PRO A 133 4.96 0.08 4.00
N ILE A 134 5.26 0.27 2.72
CA ILE A 134 6.00 -0.73 1.93
C ILE A 134 7.47 -0.80 2.34
N VAL A 135 8.09 0.34 2.66
CA VAL A 135 9.51 0.39 3.06
C VAL A 135 9.71 -0.23 4.44
N TYR A 136 8.81 0.08 5.38
CA TYR A 136 8.96 -0.34 6.77
C TYR A 136 8.40 -1.73 7.08
N SER A 137 7.50 -2.27 6.23
CA SER A 137 7.00 -3.63 6.45
C SER A 137 8.09 -4.68 6.26
N PRO A 138 8.04 -5.81 6.98
CA PRO A 138 9.12 -6.79 6.98
C PRO A 138 9.09 -7.75 5.78
N TYR A 139 8.07 -7.65 4.90
CA TYR A 139 7.86 -8.59 3.81
C TYR A 139 7.93 -7.96 2.42
N GLU A 140 8.42 -8.75 1.47
CA GLU A 140 8.36 -8.47 0.04
C GLU A 140 6.96 -8.73 -0.55
N SER A 141 6.79 -8.40 -1.83
CA SER A 141 5.54 -8.69 -2.56
C SER A 141 5.29 -10.20 -2.75
N THR A 142 6.29 -11.02 -2.58
CA THR A 142 6.22 -12.48 -2.61
C THR A 142 5.76 -13.09 -1.28
N GLY A 143 5.78 -12.32 -0.19
CA GLY A 143 5.55 -12.81 1.17
C GLY A 143 6.84 -13.22 1.89
N GLU A 144 7.96 -13.29 1.18
CA GLU A 144 9.26 -13.54 1.78
C GLU A 144 9.67 -12.38 2.70
N GLN A 145 10.43 -12.69 3.74
CA GLN A 145 11.01 -11.66 4.59
C GLN A 145 12.07 -10.89 3.79
N LYS A 146 12.12 -9.59 3.98
CA LYS A 146 13.13 -8.72 3.39
C LYS A 146 14.54 -9.08 3.87
N SER A 147 15.56 -8.59 3.15
CA SER A 147 16.94 -8.66 3.60
C SER A 147 17.11 -8.01 4.98
N GLU A 148 18.14 -8.41 5.72
CA GLU A 148 18.49 -7.82 7.01
C GLU A 148 18.67 -6.29 6.93
N GLU A 149 19.26 -5.81 5.82
CA GLU A 149 19.48 -4.38 5.57
C GLU A 149 18.17 -3.61 5.38
N ASP A 150 17.25 -4.15 4.56
CA ASP A 150 15.96 -3.52 4.30
C ASP A 150 15.03 -3.58 5.52
N MET A 151 15.07 -4.69 6.27
CA MET A 151 14.34 -4.86 7.53
C MET A 151 14.80 -3.87 8.61
N ALA A 152 16.11 -3.59 8.66
CA ALA A 152 16.68 -2.66 9.63
C ALA A 152 16.05 -1.27 9.57
N ILE A 153 15.56 -0.83 8.40
CA ILE A 153 14.89 0.47 8.22
C ILE A 153 13.59 0.52 9.03
N GLY A 154 12.75 -0.51 8.90
CA GLY A 154 11.50 -0.63 9.66
C GLY A 154 11.73 -0.82 11.15
N ILE A 155 12.73 -1.62 11.53
CA ILE A 155 13.12 -1.83 12.93
C ILE A 155 13.63 -0.53 13.56
N LYS A 156 14.44 0.25 12.83
CA LYS A 156 14.84 1.58 13.29
C LYS A 156 13.62 2.48 13.52
N ARG A 157 12.68 2.48 12.60
CA ARG A 157 11.43 3.26 12.74
C ARG A 157 10.66 2.86 14.01
N SER A 158 10.55 1.57 14.32
CA SER A 158 9.89 1.12 15.57
C SER A 158 10.61 1.61 16.83
N LYS A 159 11.94 1.71 16.81
CA LYS A 159 12.71 2.29 17.91
C LYS A 159 12.47 3.79 18.08
N ASP A 160 12.26 4.52 16.96
CA ASP A 160 11.85 5.92 17.01
C ASP A 160 10.45 6.07 17.63
N VAL A 161 9.53 5.14 17.36
CA VAL A 161 8.20 5.10 18.00
C VAL A 161 8.33 4.86 19.51
N LEU A 162 9.13 3.88 19.93
CA LEU A 162 9.39 3.63 21.35
C LEU A 162 9.98 4.86 22.07
N TYR A 163 10.91 5.55 21.40
CA TYR A 163 11.47 6.79 21.93
C TYR A 163 10.39 7.88 22.05
N ASN A 164 9.49 8.04 21.07
CA ASN A 164 8.39 8.99 21.17
C ASN A 164 7.43 8.64 22.31
N MET A 165 7.13 7.36 22.51
CA MET A 165 6.32 6.90 23.66
C MET A 165 7.00 7.21 25.00
N TYR A 166 8.32 7.02 25.10
CA TYR A 166 9.08 7.41 26.30
C TYR A 166 9.06 8.92 26.52
N ARG A 167 9.37 9.71 25.48
CA ARG A 167 9.40 11.18 25.52
C ARG A 167 8.07 11.79 25.92
N THR A 168 6.96 11.18 25.55
CA THR A 168 5.59 11.60 25.88
C THR A 168 5.11 11.05 27.24
N GLY A 169 5.94 10.32 27.98
CA GLY A 169 5.59 9.79 29.29
C GLY A 169 4.71 8.53 29.28
N LEU A 170 4.55 7.89 28.11
CA LEU A 170 3.79 6.63 27.98
C LEU A 170 4.59 5.40 28.38
N LEU A 171 5.92 5.52 28.42
CA LEU A 171 6.84 4.48 28.89
C LEU A 171 7.76 5.03 29.98
N SER A 172 8.09 4.20 30.95
CA SER A 172 9.19 4.46 31.86
C SER A 172 10.54 4.39 31.12
N LYS A 173 11.62 4.89 31.76
CA LYS A 173 12.95 4.76 31.19
C LYS A 173 13.38 3.30 31.07
N GLU A 174 13.11 2.52 32.13
CA GLU A 174 13.44 1.09 32.21
C GLU A 174 12.70 0.32 31.09
N ASP A 175 11.40 0.56 30.89
CA ASP A 175 10.61 -0.08 29.84
C ASP A 175 11.11 0.29 28.46
N TYR A 176 11.41 1.58 28.24
CA TYR A 176 11.95 2.03 26.96
C TYR A 176 13.28 1.35 26.63
N GLU A 177 14.23 1.29 27.58
CA GLU A 177 15.55 0.67 27.40
C GLU A 177 15.39 -0.84 27.09
N SER A 178 14.52 -1.53 27.83
CA SER A 178 14.20 -2.95 27.60
C SER A 178 13.60 -3.20 26.24
N TYR A 179 12.60 -2.43 25.84
CA TYR A 179 11.90 -2.61 24.55
C TYR A 179 12.73 -2.17 23.35
N ARG A 180 13.59 -1.15 23.49
CA ARG A 180 14.52 -0.72 22.45
C ARG A 180 15.51 -1.82 22.06
N ASP A 181 15.94 -2.61 23.02
CA ASP A 181 16.94 -3.67 22.83
C ASP A 181 16.29 -5.03 22.49
N TYR A 182 14.97 -5.10 22.49
CA TYR A 182 14.21 -6.29 22.10
C TYR A 182 14.37 -6.58 20.61
N ASP A 183 14.69 -7.83 20.25
CA ASP A 183 14.75 -8.27 18.85
C ASP A 183 13.37 -8.62 18.33
N ILE A 184 12.70 -7.66 17.72
CA ILE A 184 11.34 -7.82 17.17
C ILE A 184 11.26 -8.83 16.00
N LYS A 185 12.38 -9.18 15.38
CA LYS A 185 12.41 -10.12 14.25
C LYS A 185 11.93 -11.51 14.63
N GLN A 186 12.16 -11.92 15.89
CA GLN A 186 11.70 -13.20 16.39
C GLN A 186 10.17 -13.34 16.43
N ASP A 187 9.43 -12.23 16.39
CA ASP A 187 7.98 -12.20 16.43
C ASP A 187 7.36 -12.24 15.03
N PHE A 188 8.15 -12.01 13.96
CA PHE A 188 7.61 -12.01 12.61
C PHE A 188 7.20 -13.39 12.17
N LEU A 189 6.00 -13.51 11.59
CA LEU A 189 5.54 -14.75 11.01
C LEU A 189 6.50 -15.23 9.91
N PRO A 190 6.71 -16.55 9.78
CA PRO A 190 7.39 -17.09 8.62
C PRO A 190 6.62 -16.76 7.33
N ALA A 191 7.34 -16.68 6.20
CA ALA A 191 6.72 -16.51 4.90
C ALA A 191 5.68 -17.60 4.67
N GLU A 192 4.49 -17.20 4.28
CA GLU A 192 3.47 -18.13 3.81
C GLU A 192 3.41 -18.03 2.29
N ASN A 193 3.95 -19.03 1.60
CA ASN A 193 3.92 -19.08 0.14
C ASN A 193 2.47 -19.07 -0.34
N VAL A 194 1.97 -17.90 -0.69
CA VAL A 194 0.81 -17.82 -1.58
C VAL A 194 1.33 -18.23 -2.94
N ASP A 195 0.79 -19.32 -3.46
CA ASP A 195 1.10 -19.75 -4.82
C ASP A 195 0.70 -18.64 -5.81
N VAL A 196 1.62 -17.70 -6.03
CA VAL A 196 1.47 -16.61 -7.02
C VAL A 196 1.31 -17.22 -8.41
N ALA A 197 1.79 -18.45 -8.62
CA ALA A 197 1.58 -19.20 -9.84
C ALA A 197 0.10 -19.57 -10.10
N SER A 198 -0.75 -19.53 -9.06
CA SER A 198 -2.20 -19.72 -9.22
C SER A 198 -2.91 -18.51 -9.87
N LYS A 199 -2.32 -17.32 -9.79
CA LYS A 199 -2.80 -16.11 -10.45
C LYS A 199 -2.09 -15.96 -11.79
N GLY A 200 -2.63 -16.60 -12.83
CA GLY A 200 -2.05 -16.57 -14.16
C GLY A 200 -2.01 -15.15 -14.78
N PHE A 201 -1.33 -15.04 -15.91
CA PHE A 201 -1.16 -13.79 -16.68
C PHE A 201 -2.49 -13.04 -16.89
N LEU A 202 -3.60 -13.75 -17.12
CA LEU A 202 -4.93 -13.15 -17.28
C LEU A 202 -5.34 -12.29 -16.09
N TYR A 203 -5.08 -12.75 -14.87
CA TYR A 203 -5.37 -11.98 -13.65
C TYR A 203 -4.61 -10.66 -13.62
N PHE A 204 -3.31 -10.69 -13.87
CA PHE A 204 -2.49 -9.48 -13.84
C PHE A 204 -2.79 -8.54 -15.00
N ALA A 205 -3.06 -9.07 -16.19
CA ALA A 205 -3.47 -8.28 -17.35
C ALA A 205 -4.81 -7.57 -17.09
N SER A 206 -5.81 -8.28 -16.55
CA SER A 206 -7.11 -7.70 -16.21
C SER A 206 -7.00 -6.65 -15.10
N LEU A 207 -6.17 -6.89 -14.10
CA LEU A 207 -5.93 -5.94 -13.02
C LEU A 207 -5.23 -4.68 -13.52
N ASN A 208 -4.23 -4.82 -14.39
CA ASN A 208 -3.53 -3.68 -14.98
C ASN A 208 -4.45 -2.84 -15.86
N GLU A 209 -5.29 -3.47 -16.67
CA GLU A 209 -6.25 -2.76 -17.52
C GLU A 209 -7.30 -2.03 -16.68
N ALA A 210 -7.86 -2.67 -15.65
CA ALA A 210 -8.76 -2.02 -14.72
C ALA A 210 -8.10 -0.83 -14.01
N THR A 211 -6.82 -0.94 -13.66
CA THR A 211 -6.04 0.16 -13.08
C THR A 211 -5.87 1.32 -14.08
N ASN A 212 -5.61 1.04 -15.35
CA ASN A 212 -5.51 2.06 -16.38
C ASN A 212 -6.84 2.82 -16.56
N LEU A 213 -7.95 2.09 -16.64
CA LEU A 213 -9.28 2.69 -16.72
C LEU A 213 -9.61 3.55 -15.50
N MET A 214 -9.23 3.10 -14.32
CA MET A 214 -9.41 3.88 -13.08
C MET A 214 -8.51 5.12 -13.07
N TYR A 215 -7.27 5.02 -13.52
CA TYR A 215 -6.37 6.16 -13.67
C TYR A 215 -6.98 7.23 -14.59
N ASP A 216 -7.45 6.83 -15.78
CA ASP A 216 -8.08 7.75 -16.74
C ASP A 216 -9.33 8.41 -16.15
N TYR A 217 -10.17 7.62 -15.46
CA TYR A 217 -11.34 8.13 -14.76
C TYR A 217 -10.99 9.18 -13.70
N LEU A 218 -9.97 8.92 -12.87
CA LEU A 218 -9.55 9.84 -11.80
C LEU A 218 -8.96 11.14 -12.37
N VAL A 219 -8.12 11.03 -13.38
CA VAL A 219 -7.55 12.18 -14.09
C VAL A 219 -8.64 13.06 -14.69
N GLN A 220 -9.63 12.44 -15.34
CA GLN A 220 -10.77 13.16 -15.91
C GLN A 220 -11.67 13.78 -14.83
N LYS A 221 -11.99 13.02 -13.78
CA LYS A 221 -12.83 13.47 -12.65
C LYS A 221 -12.24 14.69 -11.97
N ASP A 222 -10.94 14.73 -11.78
CA ASP A 222 -10.24 15.82 -11.10
C ASP A 222 -9.83 16.96 -12.06
N ASN A 223 -10.18 16.85 -13.36
CA ASN A 223 -9.84 17.81 -14.42
C ASN A 223 -8.34 18.10 -14.50
N VAL A 224 -7.50 17.06 -14.33
CA VAL A 224 -6.04 17.22 -14.41
C VAL A 224 -5.64 17.54 -15.85
N SER A 225 -4.94 18.64 -16.04
CA SER A 225 -4.51 19.07 -17.36
C SER A 225 -3.38 18.20 -17.92
N THR A 226 -3.26 18.14 -19.25
CA THR A 226 -2.15 17.45 -19.92
C THR A 226 -0.79 17.99 -19.49
N GLN A 227 -0.71 19.28 -19.14
CA GLN A 227 0.52 19.92 -18.67
C GLN A 227 0.90 19.44 -17.27
N GLU A 228 -0.06 19.28 -16.37
CA GLU A 228 0.17 18.71 -15.03
C GLU A 228 0.61 17.25 -15.12
N LEU A 229 0.05 16.49 -16.07
CA LEU A 229 0.44 15.09 -16.32
C LEU A 229 1.86 14.93 -16.90
N GLN A 230 2.56 16.00 -17.32
CA GLN A 230 3.97 15.92 -17.65
C GLN A 230 4.86 15.78 -16.40
N ASN A 231 4.30 16.04 -15.21
CA ASN A 231 5.01 15.82 -13.96
C ASN A 231 4.90 14.35 -13.53
N GLU A 232 6.04 13.66 -13.54
CA GLU A 232 6.12 12.22 -13.16
C GLU A 232 5.58 11.95 -11.75
N SER A 233 5.74 12.87 -10.80
CA SER A 233 5.21 12.73 -9.43
C SER A 233 3.69 12.73 -9.42
N ILE A 234 3.06 13.56 -10.25
CA ILE A 234 1.60 13.61 -10.39
C ILE A 234 1.09 12.33 -11.05
N GLN A 235 1.69 11.91 -12.16
CA GLN A 235 1.33 10.65 -12.83
C GLN A 235 1.42 9.47 -11.86
N LYS A 236 2.54 9.35 -11.14
CA LYS A 236 2.78 8.28 -10.18
C LYS A 236 1.73 8.28 -9.07
N SER A 237 1.40 9.44 -8.51
CA SER A 237 0.40 9.56 -7.45
C SER A 237 -0.99 9.13 -7.91
N TYR A 238 -1.42 9.52 -9.13
CA TYR A 238 -2.70 9.08 -9.70
C TYR A 238 -2.70 7.58 -10.00
N ARG A 239 -1.59 7.01 -10.45
CA ARG A 239 -1.46 5.58 -10.69
C ARG A 239 -1.53 4.77 -9.39
N GLU A 240 -0.81 5.19 -8.36
CA GLU A 240 -0.86 4.56 -7.03
C GLU A 240 -2.28 4.63 -6.42
N PHE A 241 -2.96 5.76 -6.62
CA PHE A 241 -4.35 5.90 -6.16
C PHE A 241 -5.31 4.99 -6.94
N ALA A 242 -5.18 4.91 -8.27
CA ALA A 242 -5.95 4.01 -9.10
C ALA A 242 -5.75 2.53 -8.70
N GLU A 243 -4.51 2.12 -8.46
CA GLU A 243 -4.21 0.76 -7.98
C GLU A 243 -4.87 0.47 -6.62
N LYS A 244 -4.83 1.42 -5.71
CA LYS A 244 -5.45 1.31 -4.38
C LYS A 244 -6.97 1.18 -4.52
N GLU A 245 -7.59 2.02 -5.33
CA GLU A 245 -9.03 2.00 -5.58
C GLU A 245 -9.46 0.65 -6.17
N ILE A 246 -8.79 0.14 -7.19
CA ILE A 246 -9.13 -1.15 -7.81
C ILE A 246 -8.99 -2.30 -6.80
N LYS A 247 -7.95 -2.27 -5.95
CA LYS A 247 -7.70 -3.34 -4.96
C LYS A 247 -8.66 -3.33 -3.79
N ASN A 248 -9.13 -2.16 -3.36
CA ASN A 248 -9.87 -1.98 -2.11
C ASN A 248 -11.32 -1.52 -2.32
N GLY A 249 -11.66 -1.00 -3.50
CA GLY A 249 -12.96 -0.39 -3.78
C GLY A 249 -14.10 -1.38 -4.05
N GLY A 250 -13.83 -2.70 -4.03
CA GLY A 250 -14.87 -3.72 -4.21
C GLY A 250 -15.43 -3.81 -5.64
N TYR A 251 -14.67 -3.39 -6.63
CA TYR A 251 -15.08 -3.40 -8.05
C TYR A 251 -15.20 -4.82 -8.60
N LEU A 252 -16.23 -5.04 -9.40
CA LEU A 252 -16.37 -6.22 -10.24
C LEU A 252 -15.71 -5.96 -11.60
N ILE A 253 -14.61 -6.66 -11.88
CA ILE A 253 -13.91 -6.55 -13.16
C ILE A 253 -14.49 -7.62 -14.11
N THR A 254 -15.20 -7.18 -15.16
CA THR A 254 -15.71 -8.05 -16.20
C THR A 254 -14.85 -7.89 -17.45
N THR A 255 -14.31 -9.00 -17.95
CA THR A 255 -13.50 -9.03 -19.16
C THR A 255 -14.28 -9.55 -20.36
N THR A 256 -13.79 -9.31 -21.57
CA THR A 256 -14.31 -9.87 -22.82
C THR A 256 -13.81 -11.30 -23.08
N ILE A 257 -12.95 -11.83 -22.19
CA ILE A 257 -12.36 -13.16 -22.36
C ILE A 257 -13.43 -14.24 -22.24
N ASP A 258 -13.57 -15.05 -23.26
CA ASP A 258 -14.38 -16.26 -23.21
C ASP A 258 -13.60 -17.40 -22.55
N LYS A 259 -14.13 -17.90 -21.43
CA LYS A 259 -13.47 -18.92 -20.62
C LYS A 259 -13.19 -20.21 -21.41
N ASN A 260 -14.12 -20.63 -22.27
CA ASN A 260 -13.99 -21.88 -23.02
C ASN A 260 -12.98 -21.72 -24.17
N ILE A 261 -13.03 -20.60 -24.88
CA ILE A 261 -12.06 -20.26 -25.92
C ILE A 261 -10.67 -20.19 -25.32
N HIS A 262 -10.49 -19.44 -24.24
CA HIS A 262 -9.20 -19.29 -23.57
C HIS A 262 -8.63 -20.64 -23.08
N ALA A 263 -9.47 -21.46 -22.45
CA ALA A 263 -9.06 -22.81 -22.00
C ALA A 263 -8.68 -23.72 -23.19
N THR A 264 -9.42 -23.65 -24.31
CA THR A 264 -9.10 -24.43 -25.52
C THR A 264 -7.77 -24.00 -26.12
N MET A 265 -7.49 -22.69 -26.17
CA MET A 265 -6.21 -22.17 -26.63
C MET A 265 -5.04 -22.68 -25.75
N GLN A 266 -5.19 -22.60 -24.43
CA GLN A 266 -4.18 -23.12 -23.48
C GLN A 266 -3.95 -24.62 -23.67
N LYS A 267 -5.04 -25.40 -23.82
CA LYS A 267 -4.95 -26.84 -24.05
C LYS A 267 -4.25 -27.16 -25.37
N ALA A 268 -4.54 -26.46 -26.45
CA ALA A 268 -3.87 -26.66 -27.72
C ALA A 268 -2.35 -26.48 -27.65
N VAL A 269 -1.88 -25.46 -26.92
CA VAL A 269 -0.43 -25.27 -26.72
C VAL A 269 0.16 -26.33 -25.81
N ALA A 270 -0.56 -26.77 -24.77
CA ALA A 270 -0.11 -27.87 -23.92
C ALA A 270 0.03 -29.19 -24.67
N ASP A 271 -0.96 -29.51 -25.53
CA ASP A 271 -1.02 -30.78 -26.25
C ASP A 271 -0.09 -30.83 -27.48
N TYR A 272 0.14 -29.69 -28.13
CA TYR A 272 0.85 -29.65 -29.42
C TYR A 272 2.10 -28.77 -29.45
N GLY A 273 2.34 -27.95 -28.42
CA GLY A 273 3.45 -27.00 -28.38
C GLY A 273 4.84 -27.67 -28.47
N TYR A 274 4.95 -28.96 -28.11
CA TYR A 274 6.19 -29.71 -28.20
C TYR A 274 6.69 -29.85 -29.65
N VAL A 275 5.80 -29.75 -30.65
CA VAL A 275 6.16 -29.84 -32.08
C VAL A 275 7.08 -28.69 -32.51
N LEU A 276 7.04 -27.58 -31.77
CA LEU A 276 7.86 -26.40 -32.02
C LEU A 276 9.25 -26.48 -31.37
N ASN A 277 9.52 -27.53 -30.58
CA ASN A 277 10.82 -27.70 -29.93
C ASN A 277 11.87 -28.08 -30.99
N ASP A 278 13.04 -27.47 -30.90
CA ASP A 278 14.18 -27.79 -31.73
C ASP A 278 15.46 -28.01 -30.89
N SER A 279 16.58 -28.19 -31.56
CA SER A 279 17.87 -28.42 -30.90
C SER A 279 18.39 -27.19 -30.12
N THR A 280 17.79 -26.02 -30.32
CA THR A 280 18.20 -24.77 -29.67
C THR A 280 17.38 -24.46 -28.43
N GLY A 281 16.20 -25.07 -28.26
CA GLY A 281 15.39 -24.90 -27.06
C GLY A 281 13.89 -25.13 -27.26
N GLN A 282 13.13 -24.70 -26.28
CA GLN A 282 11.66 -24.71 -26.30
C GLN A 282 11.18 -23.28 -26.59
N PRO A 283 10.50 -23.02 -27.72
CA PRO A 283 10.00 -21.69 -28.05
C PRO A 283 8.85 -21.28 -27.12
N GLU A 284 8.79 -20.01 -26.84
CA GLU A 284 7.63 -19.40 -26.18
C GLU A 284 6.53 -19.14 -27.19
N VAL A 285 5.28 -19.38 -26.78
CA VAL A 285 4.12 -19.19 -27.64
C VAL A 285 3.29 -18.02 -27.11
N GLY A 286 3.14 -16.97 -27.93
CA GLY A 286 2.20 -15.87 -27.71
C GLY A 286 1.11 -15.88 -28.78
N ASN A 287 -0.14 -15.74 -28.38
CA ASN A 287 -1.28 -15.69 -29.29
C ASN A 287 -2.40 -14.85 -28.71
N VAL A 288 -3.12 -14.09 -29.56
CA VAL A 288 -4.30 -13.31 -29.21
C VAL A 288 -5.42 -13.65 -30.19
N LEU A 289 -6.59 -14.02 -29.69
CA LEU A 289 -7.81 -14.18 -30.47
C LEU A 289 -8.73 -12.99 -30.22
N MET A 290 -9.08 -12.29 -31.29
CA MET A 290 -9.92 -11.10 -31.26
C MET A 290 -11.14 -11.29 -32.17
N ASP A 291 -12.30 -10.82 -31.72
CA ASP A 291 -13.49 -10.71 -32.56
C ASP A 291 -13.31 -9.54 -33.56
N ASN A 292 -13.30 -9.85 -34.83
CA ASN A 292 -13.06 -8.86 -35.89
C ASN A 292 -14.19 -7.82 -36.05
N LYS A 293 -15.37 -8.07 -35.48
CA LYS A 293 -16.51 -7.13 -35.58
C LYS A 293 -16.49 -6.14 -34.42
N THR A 294 -16.13 -6.58 -33.23
CA THR A 294 -16.21 -5.79 -32.01
C THR A 294 -14.87 -5.30 -31.52
N GLY A 295 -13.75 -5.91 -31.95
CA GLY A 295 -12.43 -5.67 -31.42
C GLY A 295 -12.19 -6.32 -30.06
N ALA A 296 -13.16 -7.09 -29.53
CA ALA A 296 -13.06 -7.71 -28.24
C ALA A 296 -12.02 -8.84 -28.24
N ILE A 297 -11.13 -8.86 -27.25
CA ILE A 297 -10.19 -9.96 -27.04
C ILE A 297 -10.93 -11.10 -26.35
N LEU A 298 -11.05 -12.24 -27.04
CA LEU A 298 -11.77 -13.43 -26.58
C LEU A 298 -10.85 -14.41 -25.84
N GLY A 299 -9.55 -14.38 -26.15
CA GLY A 299 -8.56 -15.21 -25.50
C GLY A 299 -7.15 -14.79 -25.87
N PHE A 300 -6.19 -15.14 -25.04
CA PHE A 300 -4.78 -14.96 -25.35
C PHE A 300 -3.92 -16.00 -24.63
N LEU A 301 -2.72 -16.19 -25.14
CA LEU A 301 -1.71 -17.07 -24.58
C LEU A 301 -0.43 -16.28 -24.35
N ASN A 302 0.15 -16.47 -23.17
CA ASN A 302 1.51 -16.09 -22.87
C ASN A 302 2.10 -17.19 -21.97
N ARG A 303 2.94 -18.04 -22.55
CA ARG A 303 3.61 -19.09 -21.79
C ARG A 303 5.06 -18.68 -21.55
N PHE A 304 5.30 -17.99 -20.45
CA PHE A 304 6.63 -17.94 -19.86
C PHE A 304 6.89 -19.29 -19.18
N ILE A 305 7.79 -20.08 -19.73
CA ILE A 305 8.33 -21.23 -19.01
C ILE A 305 9.37 -20.67 -18.03
N PHE A 306 8.97 -20.47 -16.78
CA PHE A 306 9.94 -20.30 -15.73
C PHE A 306 10.77 -21.58 -15.65
N LYS A 307 12.00 -21.56 -16.17
CA LYS A 307 13.00 -22.51 -15.75
C LYS A 307 13.19 -22.29 -14.25
N GLN A 308 12.71 -23.21 -13.43
CA GLN A 308 13.29 -23.40 -12.11
C GLN A 308 14.78 -23.69 -12.34
N ILE A 309 15.60 -22.68 -12.09
CA ILE A 309 17.02 -22.91 -11.90
C ILE A 309 17.11 -23.48 -10.49
N LEU A 310 17.13 -24.83 -10.40
CA LEU A 310 17.63 -25.52 -9.23
C LEU A 310 19.15 -25.25 -9.20
N VAL A 311 19.59 -24.45 -8.24
CA VAL A 311 20.99 -24.38 -7.81
C VAL A 311 21.06 -25.05 -6.44
#